data_fc65f35a570c5b21e1c12ff85d93f9a7
#
_entry.id   fc65f35a570c5b21e1c12ff85d93f9a7
#
_cell.length_a   1.000
_cell.length_b   1.000
_cell.length_c   1.000
_cell.angle_alpha   90.00
_cell.angle_beta   90.00
_cell.angle_gamma   90.00
#
_symmetry.space_group_name_H-M   'P 1'
#
loop_
_entity.id
_entity.type
_entity.pdbx_description
1 polymer ?
#
loop_
_entity_poly.entity_id
_entity_poly.type
_entity_poly.pdbx_seq_one_letter_code
_entity_poly.pdbx_strand_id
1 'polypeptide(L)'
;MTVLATHATGEPRKLADDHETQVETRGSRLLGLWAGGLMGLEEDHLQDYAAAVAASERPHGDGDASVQKVARDLTGAGLKITPDHVRGKMNEFLALARGQLEAGS
;
A
#
# COMPACT_ATOMS: atom_id res chain seq x y z
N MET A 1 30.40 -11.96 20.24
CA MET A 1 30.98 -10.70 19.85
C MET A 1 30.81 -10.45 18.40
N THR A 2 31.36 -11.33 17.62
CA THR A 2 31.31 -11.19 16.18
C THR A 2 29.90 -11.07 15.64
N VAL A 3 28.98 -11.68 16.34
CA VAL A 3 27.59 -11.65 15.91
C VAL A 3 27.06 -10.23 15.79
N LEU A 4 27.45 -9.39 16.73
CA LEU A 4 26.98 -8.02 16.71
C LEU A 4 27.48 -7.26 15.50
N ALA A 5 28.74 -7.45 15.15
CA ALA A 5 29.31 -6.79 14.01
C ALA A 5 28.62 -7.21 12.73
N THR A 6 28.35 -8.49 12.60
CA THR A 6 27.66 -9.01 11.43
C THR A 6 26.26 -8.45 11.34
N HIS A 7 25.62 -8.37 12.46
CA HIS A 7 24.25 -7.87 12.52
C HIS A 7 24.18 -6.42 12.07
N ALA A 8 25.09 -5.62 12.56
CA ALA A 8 25.12 -4.21 12.23
C ALA A 8 25.37 -3.99 10.74
N THR A 9 26.12 -4.84 10.13
CA THR A 9 26.50 -4.68 8.73
C THR A 9 25.31 -4.69 7.80
N GLY A 10 24.30 -5.48 8.11
CA GLY A 10 23.15 -5.60 7.22
C GLY A 10 22.11 -4.52 7.40
N GLU A 11 22.18 -3.75 8.46
CA GLU A 11 21.11 -2.87 8.83
C GLU A 11 20.81 -1.71 7.88
N PRO A 12 21.80 -1.01 7.33
CA PRO A 12 21.48 0.11 6.46
C PRO A 12 20.58 -0.27 5.28
N ARG A 13 20.89 -1.40 4.66
CA ARG A 13 20.09 -1.86 3.53
C ARG A 13 18.71 -2.29 3.99
N LYS A 14 18.63 -2.97 5.10
CA LYS A 14 17.37 -3.43 5.62
C LYS A 14 16.44 -2.27 5.98
N LEU A 15 17.00 -1.21 6.57
CA LEU A 15 16.20 -0.05 6.91
C LEU A 15 15.63 0.62 5.68
N ALA A 16 16.40 0.70 4.60
CA ALA A 16 15.91 1.27 3.36
C ALA A 16 14.77 0.43 2.79
N ASP A 17 14.92 -0.89 2.82
CA ASP A 17 13.88 -1.79 2.34
C ASP A 17 12.64 -1.68 3.21
N ASP A 18 12.81 -1.56 4.53
CA ASP A 18 11.69 -1.42 5.44
C ASP A 18 10.93 -0.12 5.18
N HIS A 19 11.65 0.97 4.89
CA HIS A 19 11.02 2.23 4.59
C HIS A 19 10.15 2.13 3.33
N GLU A 20 10.69 1.54 2.27
CA GLU A 20 9.91 1.36 1.04
C GLU A 20 8.72 0.44 1.27
N THR A 21 8.90 -0.62 2.04
CA THR A 21 7.79 -1.52 2.37
C THR A 21 6.71 -0.77 3.12
N GLN A 22 7.09 0.11 4.05
CA GLN A 22 6.11 0.89 4.80
C GLN A 22 5.37 1.86 3.89
N VAL A 23 6.06 2.48 2.95
CA VAL A 23 5.43 3.37 1.97
C VAL A 23 4.41 2.60 1.15
N GLU A 24 4.80 1.43 0.65
CA GLU A 24 3.91 0.62 -0.17
C GLU A 24 2.69 0.14 0.61
N THR A 25 2.90 -0.32 1.84
CA THR A 25 1.81 -0.79 2.67
C THR A 25 0.82 0.33 2.99
N ARG A 26 1.35 1.50 3.35
CA ARG A 26 0.51 2.64 3.66
C ARG A 26 -0.23 3.12 2.42
N GLY A 27 0.46 3.18 1.29
CA GLY A 27 -0.16 3.57 0.03
C GLY A 27 -1.29 2.63 -0.37
N SER A 28 -1.05 1.32 -0.23
CA SER A 28 -2.07 0.32 -0.54
C SER A 28 -3.27 0.44 0.40
N ARG A 29 -3.03 0.73 1.68
CA ARG A 29 -4.12 0.93 2.63
C ARG A 29 -4.96 2.14 2.25
N LEU A 30 -4.30 3.24 1.87
CA LEU A 30 -5.01 4.43 1.43
C LEU A 30 -5.84 4.15 0.19
N LEU A 31 -5.28 3.38 -0.73
CA LEU A 31 -6.00 2.97 -1.93
C LEU A 31 -7.24 2.17 -1.55
N GLY A 32 -7.10 1.25 -0.59
CA GLY A 32 -8.23 0.45 -0.12
C GLY A 32 -9.31 1.30 0.53
N LEU A 33 -8.92 2.30 1.31
CA LEU A 33 -9.90 3.21 1.92
C LEU A 33 -10.67 3.97 0.85
N TRP A 34 -9.97 4.46 -0.16
CA TRP A 34 -10.59 5.17 -1.26
C TRP A 34 -11.57 4.27 -2.02
N ALA A 35 -11.12 3.09 -2.42
CA ALA A 35 -11.94 2.17 -3.21
C ALA A 35 -13.11 1.63 -2.39
N GLY A 36 -12.86 1.29 -1.13
CA GLY A 36 -13.91 0.79 -0.26
C GLY A 36 -15.01 1.81 -0.06
N GLY A 37 -14.63 3.09 0.08
CA GLY A 37 -15.60 4.16 0.17
C GLY A 37 -16.47 4.25 -1.08
N LEU A 38 -15.86 4.09 -2.25
CA LEU A 38 -16.62 4.10 -3.51
C LEU A 38 -17.61 2.94 -3.57
N MET A 39 -17.27 1.81 -2.98
CA MET A 39 -18.14 0.65 -2.96
C MET A 39 -19.18 0.70 -1.85
N GLY A 40 -19.18 1.77 -1.06
CA GLY A 40 -20.16 1.96 -0.01
C GLY A 40 -19.84 1.27 1.31
N LEU A 41 -18.62 0.81 1.48
CA LEU A 41 -18.21 0.19 2.74
C LEU A 41 -18.01 1.24 3.81
N GLU A 42 -18.37 0.89 5.05
CA GLU A 42 -18.29 1.80 6.19
C GLU A 42 -17.68 1.13 7.39
N GLU A 43 -17.08 1.94 8.24
CA GLU A 43 -16.57 1.53 9.55
C GLU A 43 -15.68 0.30 9.47
N ASP A 44 -16.04 -0.76 10.17
CA ASP A 44 -15.19 -1.95 10.26
C ASP A 44 -15.00 -2.63 8.92
N HIS A 45 -16.06 -2.64 8.09
CA HIS A 45 -15.95 -3.25 6.75
C HIS A 45 -14.97 -2.48 5.89
N LEU A 46 -14.97 -1.16 6.00
CA LEU A 46 -14.04 -0.33 5.26
C LEU A 46 -12.60 -0.58 5.72
N GLN A 47 -12.38 -0.64 7.03
CA GLN A 47 -11.06 -0.90 7.58
C GLN A 47 -10.57 -2.29 7.19
N ASP A 48 -11.47 -3.29 7.23
CA ASP A 48 -11.11 -4.65 6.83
C ASP A 48 -10.72 -4.71 5.37
N TYR A 49 -11.45 -4.00 4.52
CA TYR A 49 -11.12 -3.97 3.11
C TYR A 49 -9.77 -3.31 2.87
N ALA A 50 -9.51 -2.18 3.53
CA ALA A 50 -8.24 -1.49 3.40
C ALA A 50 -7.09 -2.39 3.85
N ALA A 51 -7.28 -3.13 4.93
CA ALA A 51 -6.28 -4.06 5.43
C ALA A 51 -6.02 -5.18 4.43
N ALA A 52 -7.09 -5.69 3.78
CA ALA A 52 -6.95 -6.74 2.78
C ALA A 52 -6.18 -6.24 1.55
N VAL A 53 -6.43 -4.99 1.13
CA VAL A 53 -5.69 -4.41 0.02
C VAL A 53 -4.21 -4.28 0.39
N ALA A 54 -3.94 -3.79 1.59
CA ALA A 54 -2.54 -3.66 2.04
C ALA A 54 -1.85 -5.02 2.11
N ALA A 55 -2.58 -6.05 2.55
CA ALA A 55 -2.02 -7.39 2.66
C ALA A 55 -1.74 -8.03 1.30
N SER A 56 -2.39 -7.55 0.25
CA SER A 56 -2.19 -8.10 -1.09
C SER A 56 -0.90 -7.61 -1.73
N GLU A 57 -0.31 -6.55 -1.18
CA GLU A 57 0.88 -5.96 -1.76
C GLU A 57 2.10 -6.83 -1.49
N ARG A 58 3.04 -6.81 -2.41
CA ARG A 58 4.28 -7.58 -2.31
C ARG A 58 5.46 -6.62 -2.17
N PRO A 59 6.52 -7.04 -1.46
CA PRO A 59 7.70 -6.18 -1.36
C PRO A 59 8.20 -5.80 -2.75
N HIS A 60 8.45 -4.51 -2.94
CA HIS A 60 8.96 -3.96 -4.20
C HIS A 60 8.02 -4.17 -5.39
N GLY A 61 6.72 -4.31 -5.12
CA GLY A 61 5.75 -4.52 -6.18
C GLY A 61 5.15 -3.24 -6.74
N ASP A 62 5.61 -2.08 -6.30
CA ASP A 62 5.17 -0.77 -6.80
C ASP A 62 3.66 -0.59 -6.77
N GLY A 63 2.98 -1.32 -5.88
CA GLY A 63 1.54 -1.22 -5.77
C GLY A 63 0.77 -2.00 -6.81
N ASP A 64 1.45 -2.80 -7.64
CA ASP A 64 0.76 -3.48 -8.73
C ASP A 64 -0.29 -4.46 -8.24
N ALA A 65 0.03 -5.27 -7.23
CA ALA A 65 -0.93 -6.24 -6.71
C ALA A 65 -2.17 -5.55 -6.15
N SER A 66 -1.96 -4.43 -5.45
CA SER A 66 -3.07 -3.65 -4.91
C SER A 66 -3.93 -3.06 -6.01
N VAL A 67 -3.29 -2.55 -7.07
CA VAL A 67 -4.02 -1.99 -8.21
C VAL A 67 -4.89 -3.06 -8.85
N GLN A 68 -4.34 -4.25 -9.09
CA GLN A 68 -5.08 -5.33 -9.73
C GLN A 68 -6.27 -5.76 -8.87
N LYS A 69 -6.04 -5.94 -7.58
CA LYS A 69 -7.12 -6.32 -6.67
C LYS A 69 -8.24 -5.28 -6.67
N VAL A 70 -7.87 -4.01 -6.51
CA VAL A 70 -8.86 -2.95 -6.42
C VAL A 70 -9.62 -2.79 -7.73
N ALA A 71 -8.92 -2.83 -8.86
CA ALA A 71 -9.59 -2.70 -10.16
C ALA A 71 -10.62 -3.80 -10.35
N ARG A 72 -10.27 -5.02 -9.97
CA ARG A 72 -11.16 -6.17 -10.07
C ARG A 72 -12.36 -6.01 -9.14
N ASP A 73 -12.11 -5.55 -7.91
CA ASP A 73 -13.17 -5.39 -6.93
C ASP A 73 -14.16 -4.28 -7.34
N LEU A 74 -13.63 -3.17 -7.85
CA LEU A 74 -14.48 -2.07 -8.30
C LEU A 74 -15.36 -2.51 -9.48
N THR A 75 -14.78 -3.24 -10.43
CA THR A 75 -15.53 -3.77 -11.56
C THR A 75 -16.61 -4.71 -11.06
N GLY A 76 -16.28 -5.60 -10.12
CA GLY A 76 -17.24 -6.52 -9.55
C GLY A 76 -18.38 -5.82 -8.81
N ALA A 77 -18.13 -4.62 -8.30
CA ALA A 77 -19.14 -3.82 -7.63
C ALA A 77 -19.99 -2.99 -8.62
N GLY A 78 -19.73 -3.15 -9.91
CA GLY A 78 -20.50 -2.44 -10.93
C GLY A 78 -20.01 -1.04 -11.23
N LEU A 79 -18.85 -0.67 -10.73
CA LEU A 79 -18.30 0.65 -10.96
C LEU A 79 -17.43 0.65 -12.22
N LYS A 80 -17.56 1.70 -13.01
CA LYS A 80 -16.84 1.79 -14.28
C LYS A 80 -15.56 2.58 -14.09
N ILE A 81 -14.63 1.98 -13.38
CA ILE A 81 -13.34 2.60 -13.09
C ILE A 81 -12.26 1.72 -13.68
N THR A 82 -11.43 2.31 -14.55
CA THR A 82 -10.42 1.56 -15.28
C THR A 82 -9.22 1.24 -14.41
N PRO A 83 -8.46 0.18 -14.74
CA PRO A 83 -7.21 -0.10 -14.04
C PRO A 83 -6.22 1.07 -14.12
N ASP A 84 -6.21 1.81 -15.23
CA ASP A 84 -5.33 2.97 -15.37
C ASP A 84 -5.69 4.05 -14.35
N HIS A 85 -6.97 4.26 -14.12
CA HIS A 85 -7.42 5.22 -13.12
C HIS A 85 -6.98 4.79 -11.72
N VAL A 86 -7.13 3.49 -11.43
CA VAL A 86 -6.69 2.94 -10.14
C VAL A 86 -5.17 3.11 -9.99
N ARG A 87 -4.40 2.87 -11.06
CA ARG A 87 -2.96 3.06 -11.02
C ARG A 87 -2.60 4.51 -10.70
N GLY A 88 -3.30 5.45 -11.31
CA GLY A 88 -3.09 6.86 -11.02
C GLY A 88 -3.32 7.17 -9.56
N LYS A 89 -4.39 6.62 -8.98
CA LYS A 89 -4.67 6.79 -7.56
C LYS A 89 -3.59 6.16 -6.70
N MET A 90 -3.13 4.97 -7.08
CA MET A 90 -2.07 4.32 -6.32
C MET A 90 -0.81 5.18 -6.30
N ASN A 91 -0.45 5.76 -7.45
CA ASN A 91 0.72 6.63 -7.51
C ASN A 91 0.56 7.84 -6.60
N GLU A 92 -0.63 8.44 -6.55
CA GLU A 92 -0.91 9.55 -5.65
C GLU A 92 -0.75 9.12 -4.19
N PHE A 93 -1.28 7.96 -3.85
CA PHE A 93 -1.23 7.50 -2.47
C PHE A 93 0.18 7.07 -2.06
N LEU A 94 0.97 6.55 -2.99
CA LEU A 94 2.36 6.24 -2.70
C LEU A 94 3.13 7.52 -2.38
N ALA A 95 2.91 8.57 -3.16
CA ALA A 95 3.56 9.85 -2.90
C ALA A 95 3.12 10.44 -1.56
N LEU A 96 1.82 10.35 -1.27
CA LEU A 96 1.29 10.84 -0.01
C LEU A 96 1.87 10.05 1.17
N ALA A 97 1.91 8.73 1.04
CA ALA A 97 2.44 7.87 2.09
C ALA A 97 3.91 8.18 2.36
N ARG A 98 4.69 8.39 1.29
CA ARG A 98 6.10 8.73 1.43
C ARG A 98 6.26 10.03 2.19
N GLY A 99 5.48 11.03 1.84
CA GLY A 99 5.51 12.31 2.55
C GLY A 99 5.12 12.19 4.01
N GLN A 100 4.09 11.37 4.30
CA GLN A 100 3.64 11.18 5.68
C GLN A 100 4.72 10.52 6.52
N LEU A 101 5.37 9.49 5.98
CA LEU A 101 6.41 8.78 6.71
C LEU A 101 7.65 9.64 6.90
N GLU A 102 8.01 10.41 5.91
CA GLU A 102 9.18 11.30 6.01
C GLU A 102 8.92 12.45 6.97
N ALA A 103 7.71 12.99 6.96
CA ALA A 103 7.36 14.07 7.87
C ALA A 103 7.34 13.59 9.32
N GLY A 104 6.98 12.32 9.54
CA GLY A 104 6.95 11.76 10.88
C GLY A 104 8.32 11.40 11.41
N SER A 105 9.32 11.45 10.58
CA SER A 105 10.69 11.16 11.01
C SER A 105 11.33 12.37 11.59
#